data_dce3a05c532a246593d4b47916d03a78
#
_entry.id   dce3a05c532a246593d4b47916d03a78
#
_cell.length_a   1.000
_cell.length_b   1.000
_cell.length_c   1.000
_cell.angle_alpha   90.00
_cell.angle_beta   90.00
_cell.angle_gamma   90.00
#
_symmetry.space_group_name_H-M   'P 1'
#
loop_
_entity.id
_entity.type
_entity.pdbx_description
1 polymer ?
#
loop_
_entity_poly.entity_id
_entity_poly.type
_entity_poly.pdbx_seq_one_letter_code
_entity_poly.pdbx_strand_id
1 'polypeptide(L)'
;MRFHLIFSATIAVVAAIMLTKCANSSVVWEYYDQCARENPSFLAMAECGRRKRLAACEPNNTCSPEGTMFMQYIDILVVSVKKKELTEAEAMRRYTEYKAGGTPSHP
;
A
#
# COMPACT_ATOMS: atom_id res chain seq x y z
N MET A 1 31.14 34.39 7.20
CA MET A 1 29.76 34.42 6.65
C MET A 1 29.51 33.39 5.59
N ARG A 2 30.43 33.18 4.65
CA ARG A 2 30.23 32.18 3.57
C ARG A 2 30.16 30.75 4.08
N PHE A 3 30.80 30.41 5.18
CA PHE A 3 30.79 29.06 5.74
C PHE A 3 29.44 28.64 6.32
N HIS A 4 28.66 29.59 6.87
CA HIS A 4 27.35 29.26 7.42
C HIS A 4 26.33 28.88 6.35
N LEU A 5 26.41 29.49 5.17
CA LEU A 5 25.52 29.15 4.05
C LEU A 5 25.77 27.75 3.51
N ILE A 6 27.04 27.33 3.42
CA ILE A 6 27.41 26.00 2.94
C ILE A 6 26.97 24.93 3.95
N PHE A 7 27.08 25.19 5.25
CA PHE A 7 26.64 24.29 6.30
C PHE A 7 25.12 24.06 6.27
N SER A 8 24.34 25.13 6.07
CA SER A 8 22.88 25.04 6.00
C SER A 8 22.42 24.22 4.81
N ALA A 9 23.06 24.37 3.64
CA ALA A 9 22.75 23.61 2.45
C ALA A 9 23.00 22.11 2.64
N THR A 10 24.11 21.74 3.28
CA THR A 10 24.46 20.34 3.54
C THR A 10 23.46 19.66 4.47
N ILE A 11 23.01 20.33 5.52
CA ILE A 11 22.02 19.81 6.48
C ILE A 11 20.67 19.58 5.76
N ALA A 12 20.24 20.50 4.90
CA ALA A 12 19.00 20.38 4.15
C ALA A 12 19.00 19.16 3.21
N VAL A 13 20.11 18.87 2.56
CA VAL A 13 20.24 17.71 1.67
C VAL A 13 20.15 16.39 2.46
N VAL A 14 20.78 16.30 3.61
CA VAL A 14 20.72 15.11 4.48
C VAL A 14 19.31 14.87 4.98
N ALA A 15 18.59 15.91 5.38
CA ALA A 15 17.19 15.79 5.81
C ALA A 15 16.27 15.29 4.68
N ALA A 16 16.48 15.78 3.46
CA ALA A 16 15.71 15.34 2.29
C ALA A 16 15.92 13.84 1.98
N ILE A 17 17.15 13.36 2.10
CA ILE A 17 17.47 11.93 1.91
C ILE A 17 16.78 11.05 2.93
N MET A 18 16.75 11.47 4.21
CA MET A 18 16.06 10.72 5.27
C MET A 18 14.56 10.64 5.05
N LEU A 19 13.92 11.73 4.61
CA LEU A 19 12.50 11.77 4.29
C LEU A 19 12.16 10.82 3.15
N THR A 20 13.02 10.70 2.13
CA THR A 20 12.84 9.78 1.02
C THR A 20 12.84 8.32 1.48
N LYS A 21 13.70 7.96 2.42
CA LYS A 21 13.74 6.60 2.98
C LYS A 21 12.48 6.25 3.75
N CYS A 22 11.89 7.18 4.50
CA CYS A 22 10.65 6.96 5.24
C CYS A 22 9.45 6.75 4.31
N ALA A 23 9.44 7.38 3.13
CA ALA A 23 8.37 7.23 2.15
C ALA A 23 8.28 5.82 1.54
N ASN A 24 9.38 5.05 1.54
CA ASN A 24 9.42 3.71 0.96
C ASN A 24 8.56 2.68 1.72
N SER A 25 8.19 2.96 2.96
CA SER A 25 7.34 2.06 3.75
C SER A 25 5.91 1.97 3.23
N SER A 26 5.46 2.89 2.36
CA SER A 26 4.11 2.92 1.80
C SER A 26 3.94 2.08 0.53
N VAL A 27 4.99 1.43 0.03
CA VAL A 27 4.99 0.67 -1.22
C VAL A 27 4.09 -0.57 -1.16
N VAL A 28 3.82 -1.09 0.04
CA VAL A 28 3.07 -2.33 0.25
C VAL A 28 1.69 -2.31 -0.42
N TRP A 29 0.98 -1.19 -0.37
CA TRP A 29 -0.37 -1.06 -0.94
C TRP A 29 -0.46 -0.15 -2.16
N GLU A 30 0.67 0.27 -2.69
CA GLU A 30 0.69 1.21 -3.82
C GLU A 30 -0.05 0.68 -5.05
N TYR A 31 0.11 -0.60 -5.37
CA TYR A 31 -0.57 -1.20 -6.51
C TYR A 31 -2.08 -1.21 -6.35
N TYR A 32 -2.55 -1.50 -5.13
CA TYR A 32 -3.98 -1.45 -4.82
C TYR A 32 -4.54 -0.03 -4.92
N ASP A 33 -3.79 0.97 -4.45
CA ASP A 33 -4.18 2.37 -4.56
C ASP A 33 -4.26 2.84 -6.01
N GLN A 34 -3.31 2.44 -6.85
CA GLN A 34 -3.37 2.72 -8.28
C GLN A 34 -4.64 2.14 -8.90
N CYS A 35 -4.92 0.89 -8.59
CA CYS A 35 -6.09 0.19 -9.09
C CYS A 35 -7.39 0.77 -8.55
N ALA A 36 -7.39 1.29 -7.33
CA ALA A 36 -8.57 1.95 -6.74
C ALA A 36 -8.95 3.22 -7.51
N ARG A 37 -7.97 3.93 -8.03
CA ARG A 37 -8.22 5.12 -8.86
C ARG A 37 -8.81 4.78 -10.23
N GLU A 38 -8.53 3.59 -10.72
CA GLU A 38 -8.96 3.16 -12.05
C GLU A 38 -10.28 2.37 -12.03
N ASN A 39 -10.61 1.75 -10.90
CA ASN A 39 -11.74 0.83 -10.78
C ASN A 39 -12.64 1.26 -9.62
N PRO A 40 -13.94 1.51 -9.87
CA PRO A 40 -14.87 1.86 -8.79
C PRO A 40 -15.27 0.67 -7.93
N SER A 41 -15.15 -0.56 -8.44
CA SER A 41 -15.53 -1.78 -7.75
C SER A 41 -14.39 -2.29 -6.87
N PHE A 42 -14.69 -2.66 -5.61
CA PHE A 42 -13.71 -3.28 -4.74
C PHE A 42 -13.15 -4.57 -5.32
N LEU A 43 -13.99 -5.41 -5.89
CA LEU A 43 -13.54 -6.68 -6.47
C LEU A 43 -12.58 -6.46 -7.64
N ALA A 44 -12.88 -5.52 -8.52
CA ALA A 44 -12.01 -5.18 -9.65
C ALA A 44 -10.69 -4.55 -9.17
N MET A 45 -10.74 -3.67 -8.18
CA MET A 45 -9.55 -3.07 -7.56
C MET A 45 -8.64 -4.15 -6.95
N ALA A 46 -9.22 -5.07 -6.18
CA ALA A 46 -8.48 -6.12 -5.50
C ALA A 46 -7.77 -7.06 -6.49
N GLU A 47 -8.45 -7.48 -7.53
CA GLU A 47 -7.87 -8.32 -8.59
C GLU A 47 -6.74 -7.60 -9.31
N CYS A 48 -6.96 -6.35 -9.68
CA CYS A 48 -5.99 -5.50 -10.34
C CYS A 48 -4.72 -5.32 -9.47
N GLY A 49 -4.90 -4.97 -8.20
CA GLY A 49 -3.78 -4.75 -7.28
C GLY A 49 -2.97 -6.02 -7.04
N ARG A 50 -3.65 -7.14 -6.85
CA ARG A 50 -3.01 -8.44 -6.69
C ARG A 50 -2.15 -8.78 -7.90
N ARG A 51 -2.71 -8.67 -9.09
CA ARG A 51 -2.01 -8.98 -10.34
C ARG A 51 -0.78 -8.08 -10.54
N LYS A 52 -0.93 -6.78 -10.35
CA LYS A 52 0.17 -5.82 -10.51
C LYS A 52 1.30 -6.09 -9.52
N ARG A 53 0.95 -6.35 -8.26
CA ARG A 53 1.95 -6.63 -7.23
C ARG A 53 2.74 -7.90 -7.55
N LEU A 54 2.05 -8.99 -7.84
CA LEU A 54 2.71 -10.26 -8.12
C LEU A 54 3.59 -10.16 -9.37
N ALA A 55 3.13 -9.47 -10.41
CA ALA A 55 3.94 -9.25 -11.61
C ALA A 55 5.23 -8.47 -11.31
N ALA A 56 5.18 -7.56 -10.33
CA ALA A 56 6.36 -6.77 -9.96
C ALA A 56 7.35 -7.52 -9.08
N CYS A 57 6.90 -8.39 -8.17
CA CYS A 57 7.78 -8.98 -7.16
C CYS A 57 8.08 -10.47 -7.36
N GLU A 58 7.19 -11.28 -7.96
CA GLU A 58 7.42 -12.71 -8.11
C GLU A 58 8.63 -13.06 -8.99
N PRO A 59 8.81 -12.44 -10.17
CA PRO A 59 9.91 -12.81 -11.05
C PRO A 59 11.29 -12.63 -10.43
N ASN A 60 11.43 -11.68 -9.50
CA ASN A 60 12.69 -11.37 -8.83
C ASN A 60 12.75 -11.91 -7.41
N ASN A 61 11.73 -12.63 -6.98
CA ASN A 61 11.61 -13.15 -5.61
C ASN A 61 11.76 -12.03 -4.56
N THR A 62 11.12 -10.89 -4.82
CA THR A 62 11.21 -9.70 -3.96
C THR A 62 9.89 -9.37 -3.26
N CYS A 63 8.94 -10.34 -3.21
CA CYS A 63 7.68 -10.13 -2.51
C CYS A 63 7.93 -10.08 -0.99
N SER A 64 7.66 -8.92 -0.39
CA SER A 64 7.88 -8.74 1.05
C SER A 64 6.84 -9.51 1.89
N PRO A 65 7.22 -9.96 3.11
CA PRO A 65 6.26 -10.59 4.01
C PRO A 65 5.08 -9.67 4.38
N GLU A 66 5.34 -8.38 4.62
CA GLU A 66 4.31 -7.39 4.96
C GLU A 66 3.32 -7.23 3.80
N GLY A 67 3.82 -7.14 2.58
CA GLY A 67 2.98 -7.05 1.39
C GLY A 67 2.16 -8.30 1.16
N THR A 68 2.72 -9.46 1.46
CA THR A 68 2.01 -10.74 1.36
C THR A 68 0.88 -10.83 2.39
N MET A 69 1.13 -10.40 3.63
CA MET A 69 0.09 -10.34 4.65
C MET A 69 -1.03 -9.38 4.26
N PHE A 70 -0.68 -8.23 3.72
CA PHE A 70 -1.66 -7.26 3.23
C PHE A 70 -2.51 -7.85 2.10
N MET A 71 -1.87 -8.49 1.13
CA MET A 71 -2.58 -9.14 0.02
C MET A 71 -3.52 -10.24 0.51
N GLN A 72 -3.08 -11.05 1.47
CA GLN A 72 -3.92 -12.09 2.07
C GLN A 72 -5.15 -11.51 2.76
N TYR A 73 -4.98 -10.39 3.47
CA TYR A 73 -6.11 -9.70 4.10
C TYR A 73 -7.13 -9.22 3.06
N ILE A 74 -6.64 -8.63 1.96
CA ILE A 74 -7.52 -8.21 0.87
C ILE A 74 -8.22 -9.41 0.23
N ASP A 75 -7.52 -10.53 0.06
CA ASP A 75 -8.11 -11.77 -0.46
C ASP A 75 -9.26 -12.27 0.43
N ILE A 76 -9.11 -12.16 1.75
CA ILE A 76 -10.18 -12.52 2.69
C ILE A 76 -11.41 -11.61 2.49
N LEU A 77 -11.19 -10.31 2.33
CA LEU A 77 -12.29 -9.38 2.06
C LEU A 77 -12.99 -9.71 0.73
N VAL A 78 -12.22 -10.09 -0.29
CA VAL A 78 -12.77 -10.50 -1.59
C VAL A 78 -13.72 -11.71 -1.42
N VAL A 79 -13.28 -12.73 -0.67
CA VAL A 79 -14.10 -13.91 -0.41
C VAL A 79 -15.38 -13.52 0.31
N SER A 80 -15.28 -12.65 1.33
CA SER A 80 -16.44 -12.18 2.09
C SER A 80 -17.44 -11.42 1.24
N VAL A 81 -16.96 -10.59 0.29
CA VAL A 81 -17.83 -9.89 -0.64
C VAL A 81 -18.53 -10.88 -1.59
N LYS A 82 -17.79 -11.86 -2.12
CA LYS A 82 -18.37 -12.89 -3.02
C LYS A 82 -19.41 -13.74 -2.32
N LYS A 83 -19.23 -14.00 -1.03
CA LYS A 83 -20.21 -14.73 -0.19
C LYS A 83 -21.36 -13.85 0.28
N LYS A 84 -21.34 -12.56 -0.03
CA LYS A 84 -22.32 -11.57 0.41
C LYS A 84 -22.38 -11.37 1.92
N GLU A 85 -21.28 -11.66 2.62
CA GLU A 85 -21.09 -11.34 4.03
C GLU A 85 -20.70 -9.88 4.25
N LEU A 86 -20.07 -9.26 3.25
CA LEU A 86 -19.73 -7.84 3.21
C LEU A 86 -20.21 -7.22 1.91
N THR A 87 -20.58 -5.94 1.96
CA THR A 87 -20.74 -5.14 0.76
C THR A 87 -19.38 -4.70 0.23
N GLU A 88 -19.31 -4.32 -1.04
CA GLU A 88 -18.09 -3.76 -1.59
C GLU A 88 -17.69 -2.45 -0.88
N ALA A 89 -18.67 -1.61 -0.51
CA ALA A 89 -18.41 -0.37 0.23
C ALA A 89 -17.78 -0.66 1.59
N GLU A 90 -18.27 -1.66 2.31
CA GLU A 90 -17.71 -2.06 3.60
C GLU A 90 -16.31 -2.64 3.46
N ALA A 91 -16.08 -3.46 2.44
CA ALA A 91 -14.75 -3.99 2.15
C ALA A 91 -13.75 -2.87 1.82
N MET A 92 -14.17 -1.87 1.04
CA MET A 92 -13.34 -0.71 0.73
C MET A 92 -13.01 0.10 1.98
N ARG A 93 -13.97 0.25 2.89
CA ARG A 93 -13.76 0.93 4.18
C ARG A 93 -12.70 0.20 5.00
N ARG A 94 -12.78 -1.11 5.10
CA ARG A 94 -11.80 -1.93 5.84
C ARG A 94 -10.42 -1.88 5.21
N TYR A 95 -10.34 -1.88 3.89
CA TYR A 95 -9.09 -1.67 3.17
C TYR A 95 -8.45 -0.34 3.56
N THR A 96 -9.23 0.73 3.54
CA THR A 96 -8.75 2.08 3.87
C THR A 96 -8.28 2.16 5.33
N GLU A 97 -9.01 1.54 6.26
CA GLU A 97 -8.62 1.48 7.67
C GLU A 97 -7.32 0.72 7.89
N TYR A 98 -7.19 -0.43 7.25
CA TYR A 98 -5.96 -1.23 7.35
C TYR A 98 -4.76 -0.45 6.84
N LYS A 99 -4.92 0.21 5.70
CA LYS A 99 -3.87 1.03 5.10
C LYS A 99 -3.46 2.19 6.00
N ALA A 100 -4.39 2.78 6.73
CA ALA A 100 -4.11 3.86 7.69
C ALA A 100 -3.45 3.38 8.99
N GLY A 101 -3.13 2.09 9.10
CA GLY A 101 -2.49 1.52 10.28
C GLY A 101 -3.47 0.96 11.30
N GLY A 102 -4.73 0.79 10.92
CA GLY A 102 -5.73 0.16 11.78
C GLY A 102 -5.49 -1.34 11.95
N THR A 103 -6.06 -1.91 13.01
CA THR A 103 -6.02 -3.36 13.22
C THR A 103 -6.93 -4.04 12.20
N PRO A 104 -6.48 -5.12 11.52
CA PRO A 104 -7.35 -5.87 10.61
C PRO A 104 -8.57 -6.40 11.36
N SER A 105 -9.77 -6.05 10.88
CA SER A 105 -10.99 -6.61 11.44
C SER A 105 -11.39 -7.84 10.64
N HIS A 106 -11.85 -8.86 11.36
CA HIS A 106 -12.41 -10.04 10.72
C HIS A 106 -13.73 -9.68 10.06
N PRO A 107 -13.99 -10.26 8.89
CA PRO A 107 -15.26 -10.06 8.19
C PRO A 107 -16.46 -10.54 9.01
#